data_c9520b683421d582535bdc1ed46f4662
#
_entry.id   c9520b683421d582535bdc1ed46f4662
#
_cell.length_a   1.000
_cell.length_b   1.000
_cell.length_c   1.000
_cell.angle_alpha   90.00
_cell.angle_beta   90.00
_cell.angle_gamma   90.00
#
_symmetry.space_group_name_H-M   'P 1'
#
loop_
_entity.id
_entity.type
_entity.pdbx_description
1 polymer ?
#
loop_
_entity_poly.entity_id
_entity_poly.type
_entity_poly.pdbx_seq_one_letter_code
_entity_poly.pdbx_strand_id
1 'polypeptide(L)'
;VADKLTGPYRIKSETDYVRFEGNRKCEGCSAFQLIGDSTWRVAYIQYSTKLRQYRICQADERMQNFHSPVTIEGVEAPQHGSFMRLTKKEYKRLQKWSDREMKRRGQEAK
;
A
#
# COMPACT_ATOMS: atom_id res chain seq x y z
N VAL A 1 -4.61 -16.26 9.64
CA VAL A 1 -5.49 -15.57 10.61
C VAL A 1 -5.34 -16.19 12.00
N ALA A 2 -5.61 -15.44 13.02
CA ALA A 2 -5.63 -15.87 14.41
C ALA A 2 -6.66 -15.06 15.19
N ASP A 3 -7.21 -15.66 16.25
CA ASP A 3 -8.16 -15.00 17.15
C ASP A 3 -7.46 -14.14 18.21
N LYS A 4 -6.17 -14.40 18.45
CA LYS A 4 -5.31 -13.65 19.37
C LYS A 4 -4.04 -13.21 18.64
N LEU A 5 -3.44 -12.11 19.08
CA LEU A 5 -2.19 -11.61 18.52
C LEU A 5 -1.04 -12.63 18.63
N THR A 6 -1.05 -13.44 19.68
CA THR A 6 -0.08 -14.52 19.92
C THR A 6 -0.37 -15.81 19.15
N GLY A 7 -1.46 -15.87 18.38
CA GLY A 7 -1.87 -17.06 17.64
C GLY A 7 -2.70 -18.05 18.47
N PRO A 8 -2.82 -19.30 18.04
CA PRO A 8 -2.14 -19.89 16.87
C PRO A 8 -2.62 -19.28 15.54
N TYR A 9 -1.70 -19.15 14.61
CA TYR A 9 -2.00 -18.64 13.26
C TYR A 9 -2.36 -19.79 12.31
N ARG A 10 -3.36 -19.57 11.47
CA ARG A 10 -3.78 -20.52 10.44
C ARG A 10 -3.92 -19.83 9.09
N ILE A 11 -3.65 -20.53 8.02
CA ILE A 11 -3.92 -20.07 6.67
C ILE A 11 -5.44 -20.04 6.49
N LYS A 12 -5.96 -18.90 6.02
CA LYS A 12 -7.40 -18.72 5.80
C LYS A 12 -7.84 -19.18 4.40
N SER A 13 -6.92 -19.19 3.44
CA SER A 13 -7.19 -19.56 2.05
C SER A 13 -5.98 -20.29 1.47
N GLU A 14 -6.23 -21.28 0.65
CA GLU A 14 -5.20 -22.01 -0.11
C GLU A 14 -4.70 -21.24 -1.33
N THR A 15 -5.38 -20.15 -1.68
CA THR A 15 -5.03 -19.29 -2.82
C THR A 15 -4.64 -17.90 -2.35
N ASP A 16 -3.85 -17.19 -3.15
CA ASP A 16 -3.50 -15.80 -2.91
C ASP A 16 -4.74 -14.91 -2.88
N TYR A 17 -4.82 -14.01 -1.91
CA TYR A 17 -5.96 -13.08 -1.77
C TYR A 17 -5.99 -12.01 -2.85
N VAL A 18 -4.82 -11.48 -3.18
CA VAL A 18 -4.66 -10.40 -4.16
C VAL A 18 -4.07 -11.00 -5.42
N ARG A 19 -4.94 -11.39 -6.34
CA ARG A 19 -4.56 -12.05 -7.58
C ARG A 19 -5.33 -11.46 -8.76
N PHE A 20 -4.92 -10.29 -9.18
CA PHE A 20 -5.46 -9.65 -10.36
C PHE A 20 -4.58 -9.92 -11.57
N GLU A 21 -5.18 -9.94 -12.75
CA GLU A 21 -4.48 -10.10 -14.03
C GLU A 21 -3.70 -11.43 -14.17
N GLY A 22 -4.30 -12.53 -13.73
CA GLY A 22 -3.73 -13.87 -13.90
C GLY A 22 -2.65 -14.22 -12.86
N ASN A 23 -1.61 -14.92 -13.31
CA ASN A 23 -0.57 -15.51 -12.43
C ASN A 23 0.58 -14.55 -12.07
N ARG A 24 0.36 -13.25 -12.10
CA ARG A 24 1.41 -12.29 -11.76
C ARG A 24 1.68 -12.30 -10.26
N LYS A 25 2.96 -12.34 -9.91
CA LYS A 25 3.39 -12.32 -8.51
C LYS A 25 3.13 -10.96 -7.87
N CYS A 26 2.62 -10.99 -6.65
CA CYS A 26 2.43 -9.82 -5.79
C CYS A 26 3.12 -10.06 -4.46
N GLU A 27 3.66 -8.99 -3.86
CA GLU A 27 4.27 -9.05 -2.53
C GLU A 27 4.22 -7.70 -1.82
N GLY A 28 4.78 -7.64 -0.62
CA GLY A 28 4.95 -6.40 0.12
C GLY A 28 3.63 -5.75 0.52
N CYS A 29 2.64 -6.56 0.90
CA CYS A 29 1.31 -6.06 1.26
C CYS A 29 1.32 -5.19 2.50
N SER A 30 0.61 -4.06 2.44
CA SER A 30 0.28 -3.21 3.58
C SER A 30 -1.21 -2.90 3.57
N ALA A 31 -1.90 -3.21 4.66
CA ALA A 31 -3.34 -3.03 4.77
C ALA A 31 -3.68 -1.87 5.71
N PHE A 32 -4.66 -1.07 5.33
CA PHE A 32 -5.15 0.06 6.13
C PHE A 32 -6.61 0.37 5.83
N GLN A 33 -7.22 1.15 6.71
CA GLN A 33 -8.56 1.71 6.52
C GLN A 33 -8.47 3.23 6.43
N LEU A 34 -9.29 3.82 5.57
CA LEU A 34 -9.47 5.27 5.57
C LEU A 34 -10.22 5.71 6.84
N ILE A 35 -10.01 6.95 7.24
CA ILE A 35 -10.72 7.51 8.41
C ILE A 35 -12.21 7.60 8.08
N GLY A 36 -13.02 6.94 8.89
CA GLY A 36 -14.49 6.88 8.70
C GLY A 36 -14.97 5.82 7.71
N ASP A 37 -14.09 4.94 7.24
CA ASP A 37 -14.43 3.82 6.35
C ASP A 37 -14.06 2.50 7.04
N SER A 38 -15.01 1.56 7.11
CA SER A 38 -14.79 0.23 7.68
C SER A 38 -14.20 -0.77 6.69
N THR A 39 -14.17 -0.43 5.41
CA THR A 39 -13.57 -1.27 4.37
C THR A 39 -12.05 -1.13 4.34
N TRP A 40 -11.38 -2.15 3.82
CA TRP A 40 -9.93 -2.18 3.77
C TRP A 40 -9.38 -1.69 2.43
N ARG A 41 -8.19 -1.14 2.51
CA ARG A 41 -7.31 -0.88 1.37
C ARG A 41 -6.07 -1.73 1.55
N VAL A 42 -5.66 -2.39 0.49
CA VAL A 42 -4.45 -3.22 0.48
C VAL A 42 -3.53 -2.72 -0.62
N ALA A 43 -2.40 -2.19 -0.23
CA ALA A 43 -1.34 -1.79 -1.15
C ALA A 43 -0.33 -2.94 -1.30
N TYR A 44 0.19 -3.13 -2.50
CA TYR A 44 1.10 -4.22 -2.83
C TYR A 44 1.94 -3.88 -4.05
N ILE A 45 3.07 -4.58 -4.21
CA ILE A 45 3.84 -4.56 -5.45
C ILE A 45 3.36 -5.69 -6.34
N GLN A 46 3.07 -5.37 -7.59
CA GLN A 46 2.80 -6.35 -8.63
C GLN A 46 3.95 -6.38 -9.62
N TYR A 47 4.49 -7.56 -9.83
CA TYR A 47 5.52 -7.79 -10.84
C TYR A 47 4.89 -8.10 -12.18
N SER A 48 5.33 -7.40 -13.21
CA SER A 48 5.10 -7.76 -14.61
C SER A 48 6.42 -8.15 -15.27
N THR A 49 6.37 -8.67 -16.48
CA THR A 49 7.57 -9.04 -17.24
C THR A 49 8.51 -7.85 -17.50
N LYS A 50 8.02 -6.63 -17.40
CA LYS A 50 8.78 -5.41 -17.73
C LYS A 50 8.82 -4.36 -16.62
N LEU A 51 7.82 -4.30 -15.74
CA LEU A 51 7.70 -3.22 -14.76
C LEU A 51 7.20 -3.74 -13.41
N ARG A 52 7.73 -3.16 -12.35
CA ARG A 52 7.13 -3.22 -11.02
C ARG A 52 6.12 -2.07 -10.89
N GLN A 53 4.93 -2.39 -10.41
CA GLN A 53 3.88 -1.42 -10.15
C GLN A 53 3.50 -1.47 -8.68
N TYR A 54 3.40 -0.30 -8.05
CA TYR A 54 2.81 -0.21 -6.73
C TYR A 54 1.31 0.00 -6.91
N ARG A 55 0.52 -0.93 -6.42
CA ARG A 55 -0.92 -0.95 -6.62
C ARG A 55 -1.67 -0.93 -5.30
N ILE A 56 -2.90 -0.55 -5.35
CA ILE A 56 -3.82 -0.58 -4.22
C ILE A 56 -5.16 -1.16 -4.68
N CYS A 57 -5.73 -2.05 -3.90
CA CYS A 57 -7.08 -2.58 -4.11
C CYS A 57 -7.94 -2.38 -2.86
N GLN A 58 -9.22 -2.63 -3.02
CA GLN A 58 -10.21 -2.57 -1.95
C GLN A 58 -10.58 -3.99 -1.51
N ALA A 59 -10.96 -4.12 -0.25
CA ALA A 59 -11.56 -5.31 0.30
C ALA A 59 -12.70 -4.91 1.26
N ASP A 60 -13.62 -5.82 1.51
CA ASP A 60 -14.71 -5.59 2.45
C ASP A 60 -14.21 -5.48 3.92
N GLU A 61 -15.14 -5.26 4.84
CA GLU A 61 -14.86 -5.14 6.29
C GLU A 61 -14.18 -6.38 6.88
N ARG A 62 -14.39 -7.54 6.27
CA ARG A 62 -13.82 -8.83 6.70
C ARG A 62 -12.49 -9.16 6.01
N MET A 63 -11.91 -8.22 5.28
CA MET A 63 -10.73 -8.44 4.46
C MET A 63 -10.97 -9.56 3.43
N GLN A 64 -12.09 -9.49 2.72
CA GLN A 64 -12.50 -10.39 1.64
C GLN A 64 -12.95 -9.58 0.43
N ASN A 65 -13.33 -10.28 -0.66
CA ASN A 65 -13.87 -9.64 -1.86
C ASN A 65 -12.96 -8.55 -2.41
N PHE A 66 -11.70 -8.90 -2.67
CA PHE A 66 -10.71 -7.98 -3.24
C PHE A 66 -11.12 -7.53 -4.63
N HIS A 67 -11.15 -6.21 -4.86
CA HIS A 67 -11.61 -5.61 -6.10
C HIS A 67 -10.97 -4.25 -6.38
N SER A 68 -11.25 -3.69 -7.56
CA SER A 68 -10.87 -2.32 -7.96
C SER A 68 -9.38 -2.02 -7.80
N PRO A 69 -8.48 -2.83 -8.38
CA PRO A 69 -7.04 -2.54 -8.30
C PRO A 69 -6.70 -1.32 -9.16
N VAL A 70 -5.97 -0.38 -8.58
CA VAL A 70 -5.45 0.80 -9.26
C VAL A 70 -3.94 0.92 -9.07
N THR A 71 -3.23 1.48 -10.04
CA THR A 71 -1.82 1.78 -9.90
C THR A 71 -1.65 3.13 -9.21
N ILE A 72 -0.74 3.21 -8.25
CA ILE A 72 -0.35 4.45 -7.60
C ILE A 72 0.70 5.11 -8.49
N GLU A 73 0.40 6.30 -8.98
CA GLU A 73 1.29 7.07 -9.84
C GLU A 73 2.28 7.91 -9.01
N GLY A 74 3.35 8.37 -9.66
CA GLY A 74 4.35 9.24 -9.05
C GLY A 74 5.31 8.53 -8.09
N VAL A 75 5.34 7.21 -8.08
CA VAL A 75 6.30 6.42 -7.31
C VAL A 75 7.28 5.77 -8.26
N GLU A 76 8.52 6.23 -8.24
CA GLU A 76 9.61 5.64 -9.01
C GLU A 76 10.24 4.46 -8.26
N ALA A 77 10.58 3.40 -8.98
CA ALA A 77 11.20 2.18 -8.45
C ALA A 77 10.52 1.70 -7.14
N PRO A 78 9.22 1.42 -7.17
CA PRO A 78 8.47 1.12 -5.95
C PRO A 78 9.04 -0.12 -5.24
N GLN A 79 9.09 0.00 -3.93
CA GLN A 79 9.40 -1.07 -3.00
C GLN A 79 8.21 -1.28 -2.06
N HIS A 80 8.46 -1.73 -0.84
CA HIS A 80 7.43 -1.88 0.16
C HIS A 80 7.02 -0.52 0.75
N GLY A 81 5.75 -0.29 0.92
CA GLY A 81 5.19 0.90 1.55
C GLY A 81 4.45 0.57 2.84
N SER A 82 4.29 1.57 3.67
CA SER A 82 3.44 1.52 4.85
C SER A 82 2.59 2.78 4.94
N PHE A 83 1.50 2.69 5.69
CA PHE A 83 0.53 3.78 5.81
C PHE A 83 0.33 4.13 7.28
N MET A 84 0.27 5.42 7.57
CA MET A 84 -0.02 5.91 8.91
C MET A 84 -1.05 7.05 8.86
N ARG A 85 -1.80 7.18 9.93
CA ARG A 85 -2.72 8.30 10.09
C ARG A 85 -1.95 9.55 10.46
N LEU A 86 -2.30 10.66 9.81
CA LEU A 86 -1.76 11.98 10.11
C LEU A 86 -2.89 12.94 10.43
N THR A 87 -2.66 13.83 11.37
CA THR A 87 -3.49 15.02 11.55
C THR A 87 -3.21 16.03 10.42
N LYS A 88 -4.14 16.93 10.15
CA LYS A 88 -3.95 18.01 9.18
C LYS A 88 -2.69 18.86 9.49
N LYS A 89 -2.36 19.05 10.77
CA LYS A 89 -1.18 19.79 11.20
C LYS A 89 0.12 19.04 10.86
N GLU A 90 0.17 17.75 11.12
CA GLU A 90 1.31 16.89 10.77
C GLU A 90 1.52 16.80 9.26
N TYR A 91 0.45 16.60 8.50
CA TYR A 91 0.50 16.60 7.04
C TYR A 91 1.08 17.91 6.47
N LYS A 92 0.60 19.08 6.94
CA LYS A 92 1.14 20.37 6.51
C LYS A 92 2.62 20.56 6.88
N ARG A 93 3.05 20.04 8.02
CA ARG A 93 4.47 20.06 8.42
C ARG A 93 5.32 19.19 7.50
N LEU A 94 4.82 18.01 7.19
CA LEU A 94 5.49 17.07 6.28
C LEU A 94 5.61 17.66 4.87
N GLN A 95 4.54 18.25 4.34
CA GLN A 95 4.59 18.95 3.05
C GLN A 95 5.67 20.05 3.02
N LYS A 96 5.67 20.94 4.01
CA LYS A 96 6.68 22.00 4.09
C LYS A 96 8.11 21.48 4.20
N TRP A 97 8.29 20.35 4.87
CA TRP A 97 9.60 19.69 4.92
C TRP A 97 9.98 19.11 3.56
N SER A 98 9.09 18.39 2.90
CA SER A 98 9.29 17.83 1.58
C SER A 98 9.66 18.91 0.55
N ASP A 99 8.91 20.02 0.52
CA ASP A 99 9.17 21.13 -0.41
C ASP A 99 10.57 21.74 -0.20
N ARG A 100 11.01 21.86 1.06
CA ARG A 100 12.36 22.35 1.39
C ARG A 100 13.45 21.36 0.93
N GLU A 101 13.26 20.07 1.17
CA GLU A 101 14.20 19.04 0.75
C GLU A 101 14.32 18.93 -0.76
N MET A 102 13.22 19.04 -1.48
CA MET A 102 13.22 19.06 -2.94
C MET A 102 13.99 20.25 -3.49
N LYS A 103 13.79 21.45 -2.92
CA LYS A 103 14.56 22.65 -3.30
C LYS A 103 16.05 22.48 -3.02
N ARG A 104 16.42 21.95 -1.83
CA ARG A 104 17.82 21.69 -1.46
C ARG A 104 18.48 20.75 -2.46
N ARG A 105 17.86 19.61 -2.74
CA ARG A 105 18.39 18.61 -3.69
C ARG A 105 18.49 19.15 -5.11
N GLY A 106 17.54 19.96 -5.55
CA GLY A 106 17.58 20.62 -6.86
C GLY A 106 18.69 21.67 -6.97
N GLN A 107 19.16 22.26 -5.86
CA GLN A 107 20.31 23.18 -5.83
C GLN A 107 21.64 22.43 -5.77
N GLU A 108 21.73 21.29 -5.09
CA GLU A 108 22.94 20.45 -5.03
C GLU A 108 23.24 19.70 -6.35
N ALA A 109 22.22 19.48 -7.20
CA ALA A 109 22.34 18.83 -8.50
C ALA A 109 22.78 19.78 -9.65
N LYS A 110 22.94 21.06 -9.39
CA LYS A 110 23.44 22.09 -10.33
C LYS A 110 24.91 22.40 -10.03
#